data_76857be07460d180af69209605e71df6
#
_entry.id   76857be07460d180af69209605e71df6
#
_cell.length_a   1.000
_cell.length_b   1.000
_cell.length_c   1.000
_cell.angle_alpha   90.00
_cell.angle_beta   90.00
_cell.angle_gamma   90.00
#
_symmetry.space_group_name_H-M   'P 1'
#
loop_
_entity.id
_entity.type
_entity.pdbx_description
1 polymer ?
#
loop_
_entity_poly.entity_id
_entity_poly.type
_entity_poly.pdbx_seq_one_letter_code
_entity_poly.pdbx_strand_id
1 'polypeptide(L)'
;MDLNYDPRCSIYLNGKYYYLSYYLPNGKRILKSLSTSKRMLAKKKMHLKEQELYEGIFDDHDILKMPEIRVSPQVRLDLNLGVEKYLDASGVHKNARTQNNDKYALESLISRLDKVFVDEVTPYDIQMLLGKLKSENKKEATLRTYRGILKKFFAWITENGLVQMDNPVNKHSLIKQTSNLVRDRLPKPEEIQRILSCDSEIMPVMRFLIHTGARLGEVLHLEWEDIEDGFWHIRYKPNCPTKFGMGWSPKWKKSRSIPLKSEALEVLENQPRISRWVFPKADGTRRDSLDKSWKTLLKKAQVEDLQIKDFRNWANHILKHENLFTTKEASSYLGHSPMVNESHYEPISKERIYQKINIEGYNCYKTATKSNSGVYREILRN
;
A
#
# COMPACT_ATOMS: atom_id res chain seq x y z
N MET A 1 16.96 18.07 24.79
CA MET A 1 16.13 18.83 25.75
C MET A 1 14.70 18.38 25.55
N ASP A 2 14.05 18.01 26.64
CA ASP A 2 12.64 17.62 26.61
C ASP A 2 11.81 18.80 26.11
N LEU A 3 11.18 18.68 24.96
CA LEU A 3 10.38 19.74 24.31
C LEU A 3 9.15 20.17 25.12
N ASN A 4 8.92 19.58 26.28
CA ASN A 4 7.80 19.87 27.20
C ASN A 4 8.24 20.46 28.54
N TYR A 5 9.49 20.88 28.71
CA TYR A 5 9.91 21.50 29.93
C TYR A 5 9.41 22.94 30.00
N ASP A 6 8.47 23.19 30.90
CA ASP A 6 7.94 24.52 31.22
C ASP A 6 8.50 24.96 32.59
N PRO A 7 9.54 25.80 32.62
CA PRO A 7 10.16 26.25 33.86
C PRO A 7 9.21 27.19 34.59
N ARG A 8 8.51 26.65 35.59
CA ARG A 8 7.68 27.44 36.50
C ARG A 8 8.42 27.75 37.77
N CYS A 9 8.62 29.02 38.02
CA CYS A 9 9.19 29.55 39.26
C CYS A 9 8.11 30.07 40.20
N SER A 10 8.24 29.85 41.46
CA SER A 10 7.36 30.44 42.50
C SER A 10 8.18 30.96 43.69
N ILE A 11 7.68 31.98 44.36
CA ILE A 11 8.27 32.52 45.57
C ILE A 11 7.30 32.40 46.73
N TYR A 12 7.79 32.11 47.92
CA TYR A 12 7.03 32.15 49.15
C TYR A 12 7.90 32.66 50.31
N LEU A 13 7.26 33.24 51.30
CA LEU A 13 7.93 33.75 52.52
C LEU A 13 8.08 32.60 53.51
N ASN A 14 9.32 32.36 53.97
CA ASN A 14 9.58 31.43 55.05
C ASN A 14 10.47 32.13 56.12
N GLY A 15 9.89 32.38 57.28
CA GLY A 15 10.49 33.19 58.30
C GLY A 15 10.71 34.62 57.82
N LYS A 16 11.95 35.12 57.89
CA LYS A 16 12.37 36.49 57.53
C LYS A 16 12.61 36.68 56.03
N TYR A 17 12.84 35.60 55.24
CA TYR A 17 13.30 35.66 53.87
C TYR A 17 12.37 35.00 52.90
N TYR A 18 12.36 35.49 51.63
CA TYR A 18 11.71 34.81 50.52
C TYR A 18 12.54 33.67 49.99
N TYR A 19 11.90 32.57 49.63
CA TYR A 19 12.44 31.39 49.00
C TYR A 19 11.91 31.27 47.60
N LEU A 20 12.76 30.85 46.67
CA LEU A 20 12.45 30.51 45.29
C LEU A 20 12.28 28.99 45.20
N SER A 21 11.22 28.59 44.55
CA SER A 21 10.94 27.19 44.23
C SER A 21 10.81 27.06 42.71
N TYR A 22 11.51 26.10 42.11
CA TYR A 22 11.39 25.78 40.69
C TYR A 22 11.68 24.28 40.47
N TYR A 23 11.31 23.77 39.26
CA TYR A 23 11.58 22.40 38.90
C TYR A 23 12.66 22.33 37.84
N LEU A 24 13.54 21.33 37.91
CA LEU A 24 14.51 21.01 36.88
C LEU A 24 13.86 20.15 35.78
N PRO A 25 14.46 20.01 34.57
CA PRO A 25 13.94 19.16 33.48
C PRO A 25 13.70 17.70 33.90
N ASN A 26 14.40 17.20 34.90
CA ASN A 26 14.22 15.86 35.47
C ASN A 26 13.05 15.74 36.46
N GLY A 27 12.24 16.78 36.61
CA GLY A 27 11.11 16.81 37.54
C GLY A 27 11.49 17.10 39.01
N LYS A 28 12.77 17.27 39.33
CA LYS A 28 13.23 17.52 40.70
C LYS A 28 12.98 18.96 41.12
N ARG A 29 12.33 19.14 42.27
CA ARG A 29 12.06 20.46 42.84
C ARG A 29 13.29 21.01 43.54
N ILE A 30 13.65 22.26 43.26
CA ILE A 30 14.71 23.02 43.92
C ILE A 30 14.09 24.10 44.79
N LEU A 31 14.63 24.27 45.98
CA LEU A 31 14.28 25.33 46.92
C LEU A 31 15.56 26.11 47.28
N LYS A 32 15.57 27.44 47.04
CA LYS A 32 16.73 28.29 47.25
C LYS A 32 16.30 29.55 47.98
N SER A 33 16.98 29.90 49.06
CA SER A 33 16.78 31.17 49.76
C SER A 33 17.20 32.33 48.86
N LEU A 34 16.37 33.34 48.74
CA LEU A 34 16.71 34.56 48.02
C LEU A 34 17.41 35.62 48.88
N SER A 35 17.59 35.30 50.17
CA SER A 35 18.25 36.18 51.16
C SER A 35 17.69 37.61 51.16
N THR A 36 16.41 37.75 50.94
CA THR A 36 15.70 39.04 50.91
C THR A 36 14.34 38.96 51.57
N SER A 37 14.01 39.99 52.35
CA SER A 37 12.66 40.17 52.91
C SER A 37 11.74 41.05 52.04
N LYS A 38 12.29 41.66 50.98
CA LYS A 38 11.56 42.55 50.08
C LYS A 38 10.91 41.79 48.95
N ARG A 39 9.56 41.71 48.91
CA ARG A 39 8.80 40.94 47.93
C ARG A 39 9.09 41.36 46.47
N MET A 40 9.27 42.65 46.22
CA MET A 40 9.59 43.16 44.87
C MET A 40 10.94 42.66 44.36
N LEU A 41 11.95 42.60 45.22
CA LEU A 41 13.25 42.09 44.86
C LEU A 41 13.23 40.56 44.68
N ALA A 42 12.43 39.85 45.49
CA ALA A 42 12.22 38.42 45.33
C ALA A 42 11.55 38.09 43.98
N LYS A 43 10.52 38.83 43.56
CA LYS A 43 9.92 38.67 42.26
C LYS A 43 10.88 38.91 41.10
N LYS A 44 11.71 39.98 41.19
CA LYS A 44 12.73 40.25 40.18
C LYS A 44 13.72 39.09 40.04
N LYS A 45 14.21 38.56 41.14
CA LYS A 45 15.10 37.38 41.15
C LYS A 45 14.41 36.12 40.59
N MET A 46 13.14 35.92 40.88
CA MET A 46 12.32 34.83 40.32
C MET A 46 12.26 34.89 38.79
N HIS A 47 11.91 36.05 38.23
CA HIS A 47 11.82 36.20 36.78
C HIS A 47 13.15 36.04 36.06
N LEU A 48 14.26 36.53 36.68
CA LEU A 48 15.60 36.31 36.14
C LEU A 48 15.92 34.80 36.08
N LYS A 49 15.65 34.06 37.17
CA LYS A 49 15.87 32.60 37.16
C LYS A 49 14.98 31.84 36.21
N GLU A 50 13.74 32.26 36.06
CA GLU A 50 12.80 31.70 35.10
C GLU A 50 13.32 31.87 33.67
N GLN A 51 13.84 33.06 33.34
CA GLN A 51 14.45 33.34 32.04
C GLN A 51 15.71 32.47 31.81
N GLU A 52 16.63 32.38 32.82
CA GLU A 52 17.79 31.51 32.72
C GLU A 52 17.42 30.05 32.43
N LEU A 53 16.37 29.53 33.08
CA LEU A 53 15.89 28.17 32.88
C LEU A 53 15.28 27.98 31.47
N TYR A 54 14.58 28.97 30.93
CA TYR A 54 14.09 28.97 29.54
C TYR A 54 15.25 28.96 28.53
N GLU A 55 16.31 29.68 28.82
CA GLU A 55 17.54 29.69 28.00
C GLU A 55 18.43 28.46 28.21
N GLY A 56 18.04 27.54 29.10
CA GLY A 56 18.80 26.33 29.41
C GLY A 56 20.04 26.57 30.26
N ILE A 57 20.08 27.72 30.96
CA ILE A 57 21.21 28.10 31.86
C ILE A 57 20.92 27.57 33.27
N PHE A 58 21.75 26.63 33.71
CA PHE A 58 21.67 26.03 35.04
C PHE A 58 22.90 26.46 35.88
N ASP A 59 22.69 26.79 37.15
CA ASP A 59 23.78 27.08 38.06
C ASP A 59 24.41 25.78 38.65
N ASP A 60 25.58 25.89 39.31
CA ASP A 60 26.27 24.74 39.91
C ASP A 60 25.40 23.95 40.88
N HIS A 61 24.47 24.62 41.58
CA HIS A 61 23.54 23.96 42.48
C HIS A 61 22.46 23.19 41.73
N ASP A 62 22.06 23.66 40.56
CA ASP A 62 21.16 22.96 39.68
C ASP A 62 21.84 21.73 39.06
N ILE A 63 23.08 21.91 38.59
CA ILE A 63 23.89 20.84 37.97
C ILE A 63 24.16 19.72 38.98
N LEU A 64 24.56 20.02 40.21
CA LEU A 64 24.85 19.03 41.27
C LEU A 64 23.61 18.22 41.68
N LYS A 65 22.39 18.72 41.43
CA LYS A 65 21.13 18.03 41.72
C LYS A 65 20.51 17.36 40.54
N MET A 66 21.01 17.60 39.35
CA MET A 66 20.66 16.80 38.18
C MET A 66 21.33 15.43 38.33
N PRO A 67 20.59 14.31 38.15
CA PRO A 67 21.26 13.04 37.94
C PRO A 67 22.17 13.21 36.73
N GLU A 68 23.40 12.67 36.81
CA GLU A 68 24.19 12.52 35.59
C GLU A 68 23.29 11.90 34.54
N ILE A 69 22.88 12.66 33.54
CA ILE A 69 22.33 12.10 32.34
C ILE A 69 23.52 11.36 31.73
N ARG A 70 23.67 10.08 32.08
CA ARG A 70 24.49 9.19 31.27
C ARG A 70 23.82 9.16 29.91
N VAL A 71 24.18 10.12 29.07
CA VAL A 71 24.04 9.99 27.64
C VAL A 71 24.96 8.82 27.31
N SER A 72 24.44 7.59 27.41
CA SER A 72 25.08 6.48 26.76
C SER A 72 25.30 6.97 25.32
N PRO A 73 26.53 6.89 24.79
CA PRO A 73 26.75 7.28 23.42
C PRO A 73 25.66 6.54 22.62
N GLN A 74 24.67 7.28 22.09
CA GLN A 74 23.64 6.66 21.28
C GLN A 74 24.42 6.02 20.17
N VAL A 75 24.48 4.70 20.18
CA VAL A 75 25.08 3.94 19.09
C VAL A 75 24.22 4.28 17.88
N ARG A 76 24.70 5.26 17.11
CA ARG A 76 23.99 5.69 15.90
C ARG A 76 23.97 4.53 14.93
N LEU A 77 22.82 4.22 14.41
CA LEU A 77 22.66 3.14 13.46
C LEU A 77 22.99 3.65 12.06
N ASP A 78 24.02 3.05 11.44
CA ASP A 78 24.33 3.27 10.02
C ASP A 78 23.13 2.91 9.17
N LEU A 79 22.86 3.72 8.13
CA LEU A 79 21.67 3.60 7.30
C LEU A 79 21.68 2.28 6.48
N ASN A 80 22.84 1.86 5.96
CA ASN A 80 22.97 0.60 5.21
C ASN A 80 22.76 -0.59 6.15
N LEU A 81 23.40 -0.56 7.34
CA LEU A 81 23.21 -1.61 8.34
C LEU A 81 21.75 -1.67 8.83
N GLY A 82 21.08 -0.53 8.96
CA GLY A 82 19.66 -0.46 9.31
C GLY A 82 18.78 -1.14 8.26
N VAL A 83 19.07 -0.90 6.97
CA VAL A 83 18.36 -1.54 5.86
C VAL A 83 18.62 -3.03 5.80
N GLU A 84 19.87 -3.47 5.98
CA GLU A 84 20.22 -4.89 6.03
C GLU A 84 19.44 -5.63 7.13
N LYS A 85 19.50 -5.12 8.37
CA LYS A 85 18.74 -5.69 9.50
C LYS A 85 17.23 -5.75 9.25
N TYR A 86 16.66 -4.71 8.62
CA TYR A 86 15.24 -4.70 8.27
C TYR A 86 14.89 -5.75 7.23
N LEU A 87 15.71 -5.88 6.17
CA LEU A 87 15.47 -6.87 5.11
C LEU A 87 15.56 -8.29 5.66
N ASP A 88 16.53 -8.59 6.51
CA ASP A 88 16.68 -9.89 7.16
C ASP A 88 15.47 -10.20 8.05
N ALA A 89 15.14 -9.30 8.98
CA ALA A 89 14.02 -9.49 9.88
C ALA A 89 12.68 -9.61 9.14
N SER A 90 12.45 -8.76 8.12
CA SER A 90 11.22 -8.78 7.35
C SER A 90 11.09 -9.99 6.43
N GLY A 91 12.22 -10.63 6.13
CA GLY A 91 12.32 -11.82 5.28
C GLY A 91 11.56 -13.03 5.79
N VAL A 92 11.47 -13.18 7.09
CA VAL A 92 10.78 -14.31 7.74
C VAL A 92 9.30 -14.38 7.37
N HIS A 93 8.66 -13.24 7.13
CA HIS A 93 7.20 -13.15 6.93
C HIS A 93 6.76 -12.76 5.51
N LYS A 94 7.67 -12.24 4.69
CA LYS A 94 7.36 -11.77 3.34
C LYS A 94 7.74 -12.81 2.29
N ASN A 95 6.97 -12.85 1.20
CA ASN A 95 7.40 -13.62 0.04
C ASN A 95 8.59 -12.94 -0.66
N ALA A 96 9.42 -13.72 -1.35
CA ALA A 96 10.64 -13.25 -1.98
C ALA A 96 10.44 -12.08 -2.96
N ARG A 97 9.30 -12.01 -3.67
CA ARG A 97 8.97 -10.88 -4.55
C ARG A 97 8.75 -9.58 -3.77
N THR A 98 8.09 -9.67 -2.62
CA THR A 98 7.85 -8.49 -1.76
C THR A 98 9.16 -8.01 -1.14
N GLN A 99 10.01 -8.94 -0.66
CA GLN A 99 11.35 -8.61 -0.17
C GLN A 99 12.18 -7.89 -1.23
N ASN A 100 12.17 -8.38 -2.46
CA ASN A 100 12.89 -7.77 -3.56
C ASN A 100 12.39 -6.34 -3.88
N ASN A 101 11.08 -6.11 -3.80
CA ASN A 101 10.52 -4.76 -3.95
C ASN A 101 10.95 -3.83 -2.80
N ASP A 102 10.96 -4.33 -1.56
CA ASP A 102 11.43 -3.57 -0.40
C ASP A 102 12.92 -3.23 -0.55
N LYS A 103 13.73 -4.21 -0.96
CA LYS A 103 15.15 -4.03 -1.24
C LYS A 103 15.38 -2.90 -2.24
N TYR A 104 14.75 -2.95 -3.42
CA TYR A 104 14.91 -1.91 -4.45
C TYR A 104 14.47 -0.52 -3.96
N ALA A 105 13.40 -0.43 -3.19
CA ALA A 105 12.94 0.86 -2.66
C ALA A 105 13.93 1.44 -1.65
N LEU A 106 14.52 0.60 -0.78
CA LEU A 106 15.48 1.00 0.24
C LEU A 106 16.86 1.30 -0.36
N GLU A 107 17.33 0.53 -1.33
CA GLU A 107 18.54 0.84 -2.10
C GLU A 107 18.40 2.19 -2.84
N SER A 108 17.20 2.47 -3.37
CA SER A 108 16.90 3.76 -4.00
C SER A 108 16.94 4.91 -2.99
N LEU A 109 16.54 4.69 -1.73
CA LEU A 109 16.72 5.64 -0.64
C LEU A 109 18.19 5.91 -0.41
N ILE A 110 18.96 4.87 -0.10
CA ILE A 110 20.40 4.98 0.26
C ILE A 110 21.19 5.68 -0.85
N SER A 111 21.01 5.27 -2.11
CA SER A 111 21.77 5.80 -3.25
C SER A 111 21.49 7.27 -3.57
N ARG A 112 20.42 7.84 -3.02
CA ARG A 112 19.99 9.22 -3.31
C ARG A 112 20.06 10.16 -2.11
N LEU A 113 20.24 9.62 -0.92
CA LEU A 113 20.44 10.40 0.29
C LEU A 113 21.92 10.47 0.62
N ASP A 114 22.41 11.70 0.84
CA ASP A 114 23.74 11.95 1.38
C ASP A 114 23.66 11.92 2.91
N LYS A 115 23.32 10.73 3.46
CA LYS A 115 23.17 10.49 4.90
C LYS A 115 23.85 9.19 5.29
N VAL A 116 24.58 9.23 6.40
CA VAL A 116 25.30 8.08 6.94
C VAL A 116 24.42 7.33 7.96
N PHE A 117 23.71 8.04 8.80
CA PHE A 117 22.94 7.46 9.91
C PHE A 117 21.43 7.60 9.71
N VAL A 118 20.70 6.65 10.29
CA VAL A 118 19.23 6.59 10.18
C VAL A 118 18.55 7.83 10.79
N ASP A 119 19.07 8.33 11.91
CA ASP A 119 18.55 9.49 12.63
C ASP A 119 18.78 10.84 11.91
N GLU A 120 19.62 10.86 10.89
CA GLU A 120 19.83 12.04 10.04
C GLU A 120 18.76 12.22 8.98
N VAL A 121 17.96 11.18 8.71
CA VAL A 121 16.95 11.23 7.65
C VAL A 121 15.74 12.03 8.14
N THR A 122 15.51 13.16 7.51
CA THR A 122 14.43 14.10 7.85
C THR A 122 13.21 13.91 6.93
N PRO A 123 12.03 14.45 7.30
CA PRO A 123 10.88 14.52 6.41
C PRO A 123 11.17 15.25 5.08
N TYR A 124 12.06 16.24 5.12
CA TYR A 124 12.50 16.96 3.92
C TYR A 124 13.28 16.05 2.96
N ASP A 125 14.19 15.22 3.48
CA ASP A 125 14.95 14.27 2.67
C ASP A 125 14.02 13.26 1.95
N ILE A 126 13.02 12.75 2.65
CA ILE A 126 12.00 11.87 2.05
C ILE A 126 11.22 12.58 0.95
N GLN A 127 10.88 13.84 1.15
CA GLN A 127 10.17 14.66 0.18
C GLN A 127 11.00 14.91 -1.09
N MET A 128 12.28 15.24 -0.90
CA MET A 128 13.23 15.44 -2.00
C MET A 128 13.46 14.14 -2.79
N LEU A 129 13.61 13.00 -2.09
CA LEU A 129 13.72 11.69 -2.74
C LEU A 129 12.51 11.39 -3.63
N LEU A 130 11.29 11.53 -3.10
CA LEU A 130 10.08 11.26 -3.86
C LEU A 130 9.89 12.26 -5.02
N GLY A 131 10.27 13.53 -4.83
CA GLY A 131 10.29 14.55 -5.87
C GLY A 131 11.25 14.19 -7.00
N LYS A 132 12.47 13.75 -6.69
CA LYS A 132 13.47 13.30 -7.67
C LYS A 132 12.97 12.07 -8.45
N LEU A 133 12.37 11.10 -7.76
CA LEU A 133 11.77 9.94 -8.43
C LEU A 133 10.61 10.33 -9.36
N LYS A 134 9.86 11.38 -9.02
CA LYS A 134 8.81 11.93 -9.88
C LYS A 134 9.39 12.60 -11.13
N SER A 135 10.47 13.38 -10.99
CA SER A 135 11.17 13.99 -12.15
C SER A 135 11.81 12.93 -13.07
N GLU A 136 12.15 11.75 -12.53
CA GLU A 136 12.57 10.58 -13.30
C GLU A 136 11.39 9.83 -13.97
N ASN A 137 10.24 10.45 -14.08
CA ASN A 137 9.01 9.88 -14.67
C ASN A 137 8.48 8.60 -13.99
N LYS A 138 8.77 8.38 -12.70
CA LYS A 138 8.14 7.28 -11.96
C LYS A 138 6.66 7.56 -11.76
N LYS A 139 5.83 6.54 -12.03
CA LYS A 139 4.37 6.63 -11.86
C LYS A 139 4.02 6.87 -10.39
N GLU A 140 2.95 7.61 -10.13
CA GLU A 140 2.48 7.90 -8.77
C GLU A 140 2.22 6.64 -7.93
N ALA A 141 1.73 5.56 -8.55
CA ALA A 141 1.58 4.26 -7.87
C ALA A 141 2.91 3.71 -7.36
N THR A 142 4.01 3.91 -8.10
CA THR A 142 5.37 3.52 -7.68
C THR A 142 5.85 4.37 -6.51
N LEU A 143 5.66 5.70 -6.59
CA LEU A 143 6.01 6.63 -5.49
C LEU A 143 5.25 6.29 -4.21
N ARG A 144 3.97 5.95 -4.33
CA ARG A 144 3.13 5.52 -3.21
C ARG A 144 3.64 4.22 -2.59
N THR A 145 4.05 3.27 -3.42
CA THR A 145 4.64 2.00 -2.96
C THR A 145 5.96 2.25 -2.22
N TYR A 146 6.86 3.05 -2.77
CA TYR A 146 8.13 3.41 -2.13
C TYR A 146 7.89 4.11 -0.79
N ARG A 147 7.01 5.12 -0.77
CA ARG A 147 6.63 5.77 0.48
C ARG A 147 6.12 4.80 1.54
N GLY A 148 5.28 3.83 1.13
CA GLY A 148 4.76 2.80 2.04
C GLY A 148 5.85 1.88 2.59
N ILE A 149 6.86 1.56 1.80
CA ILE A 149 8.02 0.76 2.21
C ILE A 149 8.89 1.55 3.19
N LEU A 150 9.22 2.81 2.86
CA LEU A 150 10.00 3.70 3.74
C LEU A 150 9.30 3.90 5.08
N LYS A 151 7.97 4.11 5.08
CA LYS A 151 7.19 4.24 6.31
C LYS A 151 7.32 3.00 7.20
N LYS A 152 7.26 1.80 6.63
CA LYS A 152 7.42 0.54 7.36
C LYS A 152 8.83 0.34 7.87
N PHE A 153 9.84 0.70 7.10
CA PHE A 153 11.24 0.64 7.51
C PHE A 153 11.50 1.49 8.74
N PHE A 154 11.16 2.79 8.71
CA PHE A 154 11.38 3.68 9.86
C PHE A 154 10.50 3.30 11.06
N ALA A 155 9.27 2.82 10.84
CA ALA A 155 8.44 2.31 11.93
C ALA A 155 9.10 1.11 12.62
N TRP A 156 9.60 0.14 11.85
CA TRP A 156 10.29 -1.02 12.38
C TRP A 156 11.55 -0.66 13.17
N ILE A 157 12.35 0.31 12.69
CA ILE A 157 13.55 0.82 13.39
C ILE A 157 13.18 1.37 14.77
N THR A 158 12.12 2.19 14.83
CA THR A 158 11.68 2.85 16.08
C THR A 158 10.99 1.87 17.02
N GLU A 159 10.12 0.99 16.51
CA GLU A 159 9.41 -0.02 17.31
C GLU A 159 10.35 -1.05 17.95
N ASN A 160 11.48 -1.36 17.30
CA ASN A 160 12.50 -2.26 17.86
C ASN A 160 13.56 -1.53 18.70
N GLY A 161 13.39 -0.23 18.96
CA GLY A 161 14.29 0.54 19.81
C GLY A 161 15.71 0.69 19.26
N LEU A 162 15.92 0.49 17.96
CA LEU A 162 17.23 0.59 17.32
C LEU A 162 17.71 2.05 17.23
N VAL A 163 16.78 2.98 17.07
CA VAL A 163 17.01 4.42 17.06
C VAL A 163 15.80 5.12 17.69
N GLN A 164 16.05 6.09 18.53
CA GLN A 164 15.01 6.93 19.11
C GLN A 164 14.78 8.14 18.22
N MET A 165 13.76 8.07 17.37
CA MET A 165 13.38 9.13 16.43
C MET A 165 11.91 9.06 16.06
N ASP A 166 11.34 10.15 15.60
CA ASP A 166 10.05 10.14 14.93
C ASP A 166 10.18 9.57 13.51
N ASN A 167 9.17 8.82 13.06
CA ASN A 167 9.16 8.33 11.69
C ASN A 167 9.05 9.50 10.69
N PRO A 168 10.09 9.76 9.87
CA PRO A 168 10.15 10.92 8.99
C PRO A 168 9.10 10.89 7.87
N VAL A 169 8.49 9.73 7.62
CA VAL A 169 7.47 9.55 6.58
C VAL A 169 6.06 9.92 7.06
N ASN A 170 5.84 10.04 8.37
CA ASN A 170 4.52 10.35 8.94
C ASN A 170 4.18 11.83 8.87
N LYS A 171 5.17 12.70 8.99
CA LYS A 171 5.00 14.16 9.02
C LYS A 171 5.08 14.68 7.56
N HIS A 172 4.00 15.25 7.07
CA HIS A 172 3.88 15.97 5.81
C HIS A 172 4.06 15.16 4.51
N SER A 173 2.94 14.71 3.98
CA SER A 173 2.88 14.19 2.62
C SER A 173 2.33 15.26 1.68
N LEU A 174 3.21 15.92 0.93
CA LEU A 174 2.81 16.74 -0.22
C LEU A 174 2.30 15.89 -1.40
N ILE A 175 2.48 14.57 -1.35
CA ILE A 175 1.88 13.67 -2.32
C ILE A 175 0.44 13.45 -1.88
N LYS A 176 -0.46 14.26 -2.42
CA LYS A 176 -1.90 14.03 -2.29
C LYS A 176 -2.20 12.61 -2.79
N GLN A 177 -3.01 11.88 -2.05
CA GLN A 177 -3.58 10.65 -2.57
C GLN A 177 -4.49 11.04 -3.74
N THR A 178 -3.99 10.95 -4.96
CA THR A 178 -4.86 10.92 -6.11
C THR A 178 -5.70 9.67 -6.02
N SER A 179 -7.00 9.81 -6.23
CA SER A 179 -7.92 8.67 -6.33
C SER A 179 -7.30 7.65 -7.26
N ASN A 180 -7.26 6.38 -6.83
CA ASN A 180 -6.91 5.31 -7.74
C ASN A 180 -7.97 5.28 -8.82
N LEU A 181 -7.68 5.86 -9.98
CA LEU A 181 -8.48 5.59 -11.17
C LEU A 181 -8.40 4.09 -11.42
N VAL A 182 -9.47 3.42 -11.06
CA VAL A 182 -9.61 1.99 -11.37
C VAL A 182 -9.72 1.90 -12.87
N ARG A 183 -8.90 1.03 -13.47
CA ARG A 183 -9.00 0.75 -14.90
C ARG A 183 -10.27 -0.09 -15.10
N ASP A 184 -11.25 0.48 -15.78
CA ASP A 184 -12.55 -0.10 -16.10
C ASP A 184 -12.63 -0.66 -17.53
N ARG A 185 -11.50 -0.73 -18.24
CA ARG A 185 -11.37 -1.25 -19.61
C ARG A 185 -11.86 -2.70 -19.67
N LEU A 186 -12.94 -2.91 -20.41
CA LEU A 186 -13.40 -4.24 -20.84
C LEU A 186 -13.01 -4.49 -22.29
N PRO A 187 -12.47 -5.66 -22.63
CA PRO A 187 -12.23 -6.03 -24.02
C PRO A 187 -13.57 -6.13 -24.76
N LYS A 188 -13.63 -5.61 -25.98
CA LYS A 188 -14.81 -5.74 -26.84
C LYS A 188 -14.86 -7.14 -27.46
N PRO A 189 -16.04 -7.70 -27.76
CA PRO A 189 -16.16 -9.01 -28.42
C PRO A 189 -15.31 -9.11 -29.68
N GLU A 190 -15.30 -8.07 -30.52
CA GLU A 190 -14.54 -8.02 -31.77
C GLU A 190 -13.04 -8.03 -31.54
N GLU A 191 -12.56 -7.42 -30.46
CA GLU A 191 -11.13 -7.44 -30.06
C GLU A 191 -10.73 -8.84 -29.62
N ILE A 192 -11.57 -9.50 -28.82
CA ILE A 192 -11.37 -10.90 -28.38
C ILE A 192 -11.30 -11.80 -29.62
N GLN A 193 -12.23 -11.66 -30.55
CA GLN A 193 -12.26 -12.45 -31.77
C GLN A 193 -10.99 -12.25 -32.62
N ARG A 194 -10.54 -11.00 -32.80
CA ARG A 194 -9.30 -10.71 -33.52
C ARG A 194 -8.06 -11.30 -32.83
N ILE A 195 -8.01 -11.27 -31.50
CA ILE A 195 -6.93 -11.89 -30.72
C ILE A 195 -6.96 -13.41 -30.93
N LEU A 196 -8.12 -14.05 -30.81
CA LEU A 196 -8.28 -15.51 -30.89
C LEU A 196 -8.02 -16.06 -32.30
N SER A 197 -8.15 -15.24 -33.35
CA SER A 197 -7.87 -15.61 -34.75
C SER A 197 -6.38 -15.49 -35.12
N CYS A 198 -5.55 -14.88 -34.26
CA CYS A 198 -4.13 -14.78 -34.52
C CYS A 198 -3.38 -16.07 -34.13
N ASP A 199 -2.45 -16.48 -34.97
CA ASP A 199 -1.49 -17.54 -34.62
C ASP A 199 -0.42 -16.98 -33.66
N SER A 200 -0.29 -17.63 -32.50
CA SER A 200 0.67 -17.25 -31.45
C SER A 200 0.95 -18.40 -30.49
N GLU A 201 2.23 -18.56 -30.13
CA GLU A 201 2.65 -19.57 -29.13
C GLU A 201 1.99 -19.44 -27.75
N ILE A 202 1.44 -18.27 -27.45
CA ILE A 202 0.75 -18.03 -26.17
C ILE A 202 -0.77 -18.19 -26.28
N MET A 203 -1.27 -18.57 -27.46
CA MET A 203 -2.72 -18.66 -27.69
C MET A 203 -3.42 -19.65 -26.74
N PRO A 204 -2.86 -20.83 -26.42
CA PRO A 204 -3.47 -21.71 -25.43
C PRO A 204 -3.63 -21.06 -24.05
N VAL A 205 -2.59 -20.34 -23.59
CA VAL A 205 -2.64 -19.57 -22.34
C VAL A 205 -3.74 -18.51 -22.38
N MET A 206 -3.85 -17.79 -23.51
CA MET A 206 -4.84 -16.72 -23.66
C MET A 206 -6.27 -17.27 -23.69
N ARG A 207 -6.51 -18.36 -24.41
CA ARG A 207 -7.82 -19.05 -24.40
C ARG A 207 -8.21 -19.47 -23.00
N PHE A 208 -7.29 -20.12 -22.27
CA PHE A 208 -7.54 -20.56 -20.90
C PHE A 208 -7.82 -19.38 -19.96
N LEU A 209 -7.06 -18.26 -20.09
CA LEU A 209 -7.31 -17.04 -19.32
C LEU A 209 -8.67 -16.41 -19.59
N ILE A 210 -9.08 -16.37 -20.86
CA ILE A 210 -10.37 -15.83 -21.28
C ILE A 210 -11.51 -16.64 -20.67
N HIS A 211 -11.44 -17.97 -20.72
CA HIS A 211 -12.51 -18.85 -20.22
C HIS A 211 -12.56 -18.97 -18.68
N THR A 212 -11.44 -18.76 -17.99
CA THR A 212 -11.37 -18.90 -16.52
C THR A 212 -11.36 -17.57 -15.76
N GLY A 213 -10.94 -16.46 -16.39
CA GLY A 213 -10.71 -15.19 -15.72
C GLY A 213 -9.62 -15.26 -14.63
N ALA A 214 -8.79 -16.30 -14.61
CA ALA A 214 -7.74 -16.50 -13.61
C ALA A 214 -6.64 -15.42 -13.69
N ARG A 215 -5.84 -15.29 -12.64
CA ARG A 215 -4.67 -14.41 -12.72
C ARG A 215 -3.59 -15.06 -13.58
N LEU A 216 -2.92 -14.26 -14.40
CA LEU A 216 -1.81 -14.76 -15.23
C LEU A 216 -0.80 -15.59 -14.43
N GLY A 217 -0.42 -15.11 -13.24
CA GLY A 217 0.51 -15.84 -12.38
C GLY A 217 -0.02 -17.21 -11.92
N GLU A 218 -1.32 -17.39 -11.77
CA GLU A 218 -1.94 -18.67 -11.44
C GLU A 218 -1.85 -19.62 -12.63
N VAL A 219 -2.18 -19.14 -13.83
CA VAL A 219 -2.10 -19.96 -15.06
C VAL A 219 -0.67 -20.37 -15.43
N LEU A 220 0.31 -19.46 -15.25
CA LEU A 220 1.72 -19.79 -15.52
C LEU A 220 2.32 -20.77 -14.50
N HIS A 221 1.64 -21.04 -13.38
CA HIS A 221 2.03 -22.02 -12.37
C HIS A 221 1.08 -23.22 -12.31
N LEU A 222 0.21 -23.37 -13.33
CA LEU A 222 -0.69 -24.49 -13.45
C LEU A 222 0.10 -25.76 -13.82
N GLU A 223 -0.03 -26.80 -13.01
CA GLU A 223 0.51 -28.15 -13.23
C GLU A 223 -0.63 -29.11 -13.53
N TRP A 224 -0.32 -30.20 -14.19
CA TRP A 224 -1.31 -31.23 -14.51
C TRP A 224 -1.96 -31.84 -13.26
N GLU A 225 -1.20 -31.98 -12.17
CA GLU A 225 -1.68 -32.45 -10.88
C GLU A 225 -2.66 -31.52 -10.16
N ASP A 226 -2.82 -30.28 -10.66
CA ASP A 226 -3.80 -29.35 -10.12
C ASP A 226 -5.19 -29.53 -10.73
N ILE A 227 -5.32 -30.37 -11.78
CA ILE A 227 -6.57 -30.63 -12.48
C ILE A 227 -7.09 -31.99 -12.07
N GLU A 228 -8.25 -32.02 -11.42
CA GLU A 228 -8.91 -33.23 -10.96
C GLU A 228 -10.43 -33.08 -11.13
N ASP A 229 -11.09 -34.09 -11.70
CA ASP A 229 -12.56 -34.18 -11.86
C ASP A 229 -13.24 -32.92 -12.42
N GLY A 230 -12.60 -32.25 -13.39
CA GLY A 230 -13.12 -31.03 -13.99
C GLY A 230 -12.93 -29.77 -13.13
N PHE A 231 -12.18 -29.87 -12.04
CA PHE A 231 -11.81 -28.75 -11.19
C PHE A 231 -10.33 -28.40 -11.32
N TRP A 232 -10.03 -27.12 -11.18
CA TRP A 232 -8.68 -26.62 -10.99
C TRP A 232 -8.47 -26.20 -9.55
N HIS A 233 -7.50 -26.87 -8.86
CA HIS A 233 -7.10 -26.63 -7.48
C HIS A 233 -5.94 -25.63 -7.43
N ILE A 234 -6.24 -24.39 -7.16
CA ILE A 234 -5.23 -23.31 -7.03
C ILE A 234 -4.72 -23.31 -5.59
N ARG A 235 -3.49 -23.82 -5.36
CA ARG A 235 -2.93 -24.06 -4.02
C ARG A 235 -1.50 -23.57 -3.89
N TYR A 236 -0.99 -23.51 -2.66
CA TYR A 236 0.42 -23.23 -2.38
C TYR A 236 1.30 -24.39 -2.88
N LYS A 237 2.43 -24.04 -3.50
CA LYS A 237 3.40 -24.99 -4.06
C LYS A 237 4.79 -24.72 -3.48
N PRO A 238 5.20 -25.41 -2.40
CA PRO A 238 6.49 -25.15 -1.73
C PRO A 238 7.68 -25.40 -2.65
N ASN A 239 7.60 -26.44 -3.47
CA ASN A 239 8.69 -26.90 -4.34
C ASN A 239 8.63 -26.31 -5.76
N CYS A 240 7.87 -25.23 -5.95
CA CYS A 240 7.77 -24.58 -7.25
C CYS A 240 8.88 -23.54 -7.41
N PRO A 241 9.81 -23.68 -8.38
CA PRO A 241 10.82 -22.68 -8.64
C PRO A 241 10.19 -21.43 -9.23
N THR A 242 10.58 -20.28 -8.70
CA THR A 242 10.21 -18.97 -9.22
C THR A 242 11.49 -18.17 -9.48
N LYS A 243 11.38 -17.07 -10.21
CA LYS A 243 12.52 -16.15 -10.43
C LYS A 243 13.05 -15.50 -9.13
N PHE A 244 12.36 -15.64 -8.02
CA PHE A 244 12.73 -15.09 -6.72
C PHE A 244 13.11 -16.17 -5.69
N GLY A 245 13.22 -17.43 -6.09
CA GLY A 245 13.52 -18.57 -5.22
C GLY A 245 12.44 -19.64 -5.26
N MET A 246 12.48 -20.54 -4.28
CA MET A 246 11.54 -21.65 -4.17
C MET A 246 10.23 -21.22 -3.49
N GLY A 247 9.15 -21.85 -3.91
CA GLY A 247 7.82 -21.64 -3.37
C GLY A 247 7.00 -20.60 -4.14
N TRP A 248 5.83 -21.04 -4.59
CA TRP A 248 4.83 -20.19 -5.20
C TRP A 248 3.51 -20.28 -4.43
N SER A 249 2.82 -19.14 -4.26
CA SER A 249 1.49 -19.11 -3.65
C SER A 249 0.55 -18.18 -4.40
N PRO A 250 -0.74 -18.52 -4.42
CA PRO A 250 -1.74 -17.57 -4.89
C PRO A 250 -1.74 -16.32 -4.02
N LYS A 251 -2.27 -15.22 -4.54
CA LYS A 251 -2.36 -13.95 -3.81
C LYS A 251 -3.08 -14.17 -2.47
N TRP A 252 -2.52 -13.62 -1.38
CA TRP A 252 -3.01 -13.77 -0.01
C TRP A 252 -2.90 -15.19 0.56
N LYS A 253 -2.13 -16.09 -0.07
CA LYS A 253 -2.00 -17.52 0.33
C LYS A 253 -3.35 -18.25 0.42
N LYS A 254 -4.40 -17.75 -0.22
CA LYS A 254 -5.74 -18.37 -0.22
C LYS A 254 -5.83 -19.38 -1.35
N SER A 255 -5.89 -20.65 -0.99
CA SER A 255 -6.21 -21.75 -1.90
C SER A 255 -7.71 -21.72 -2.27
N ARG A 256 -8.03 -22.16 -3.46
CA ARG A 256 -9.41 -22.38 -3.93
C ARG A 256 -9.47 -23.41 -5.03
N SER A 257 -10.62 -24.03 -5.18
CA SER A 257 -10.93 -24.91 -6.31
C SER A 257 -12.00 -24.25 -7.17
N ILE A 258 -11.80 -24.19 -8.47
CA ILE A 258 -12.76 -23.64 -9.41
C ILE A 258 -13.19 -24.69 -10.43
N PRO A 259 -14.47 -24.84 -10.71
CA PRO A 259 -14.94 -25.71 -11.81
C PRO A 259 -14.49 -25.11 -13.13
N LEU A 260 -14.04 -25.97 -14.04
CA LEU A 260 -13.64 -25.59 -15.39
C LEU A 260 -14.83 -25.76 -16.34
N LYS A 261 -15.08 -24.75 -17.16
CA LYS A 261 -16.04 -24.83 -18.26
C LYS A 261 -15.52 -25.74 -19.37
N SER A 262 -16.41 -26.27 -20.20
CA SER A 262 -16.11 -27.14 -21.36
C SER A 262 -15.00 -26.57 -22.24
N GLU A 263 -15.07 -25.27 -22.55
CA GLU A 263 -14.08 -24.61 -23.40
C GLU A 263 -12.68 -24.52 -22.76
N ALA A 264 -12.61 -24.40 -21.42
CA ALA A 264 -11.34 -24.45 -20.70
C ALA A 264 -10.76 -25.88 -20.66
N LEU A 265 -11.62 -26.90 -20.52
CA LEU A 265 -11.22 -28.32 -20.58
C LEU A 265 -10.71 -28.69 -21.97
N GLU A 266 -11.40 -28.27 -23.05
CA GLU A 266 -10.94 -28.44 -24.42
C GLU A 266 -9.55 -27.85 -24.66
N VAL A 267 -9.25 -26.66 -24.09
CA VAL A 267 -7.90 -26.09 -24.15
C VAL A 267 -6.89 -27.00 -23.50
N LEU A 268 -7.20 -27.61 -22.34
CA LEU A 268 -6.31 -28.52 -21.64
C LEU A 268 -6.08 -29.82 -22.42
N GLU A 269 -7.11 -30.42 -22.98
CA GLU A 269 -7.04 -31.66 -23.77
C GLU A 269 -6.11 -31.51 -24.97
N ASN A 270 -6.08 -30.33 -25.59
CA ASN A 270 -5.22 -30.02 -26.72
C ASN A 270 -3.77 -29.64 -26.34
N GLN A 271 -3.39 -29.66 -25.04
CA GLN A 271 -2.03 -29.34 -24.64
C GLN A 271 -1.12 -30.59 -24.62
N PRO A 272 0.11 -30.48 -25.17
CA PRO A 272 1.06 -31.55 -25.10
C PRO A 272 1.58 -31.72 -23.65
N ARG A 273 1.60 -32.95 -23.13
CA ARG A 273 2.11 -33.27 -21.80
C ARG A 273 3.62 -33.53 -21.81
N ILE A 274 4.39 -32.49 -22.23
CA ILE A 274 5.86 -32.57 -22.34
C ILE A 274 6.59 -32.26 -21.02
N SER A 275 5.89 -31.72 -20.04
CA SER A 275 6.41 -31.40 -18.72
C SER A 275 5.31 -31.43 -17.67
N ARG A 276 5.65 -31.17 -16.40
CA ARG A 276 4.65 -31.02 -15.35
C ARG A 276 3.74 -29.81 -15.55
N TRP A 277 4.21 -28.78 -16.27
CA TRP A 277 3.46 -27.56 -16.55
C TRP A 277 2.45 -27.76 -17.68
N VAL A 278 1.26 -27.21 -17.51
CA VAL A 278 0.23 -27.26 -18.55
C VAL A 278 0.58 -26.34 -19.74
N PHE A 279 1.21 -25.19 -19.47
CA PHE A 279 1.58 -24.22 -20.51
C PHE A 279 3.09 -23.92 -20.50
N PRO A 280 3.95 -24.91 -20.80
CA PRO A 280 5.39 -24.71 -20.80
C PRO A 280 5.86 -23.89 -22.01
N LYS A 281 7.14 -23.54 -22.01
CA LYS A 281 7.87 -23.15 -23.22
C LYS A 281 8.15 -24.39 -24.08
N ALA A 282 8.68 -24.19 -25.28
CA ALA A 282 9.05 -25.29 -26.18
C ALA A 282 10.10 -26.24 -25.56
N ASP A 283 10.96 -25.72 -24.66
CA ASP A 283 11.97 -26.49 -23.92
C ASP A 283 11.39 -27.24 -22.70
N GLY A 284 10.09 -27.23 -22.49
CA GLY A 284 9.43 -27.83 -21.33
C GLY A 284 9.53 -27.03 -20.03
N THR A 285 10.26 -25.94 -20.01
CA THR A 285 10.40 -25.09 -18.83
C THR A 285 9.19 -24.17 -18.62
N ARG A 286 8.99 -23.71 -17.37
CA ARG A 286 7.89 -22.80 -17.04
C ARG A 286 8.08 -21.43 -17.69
N ARG A 287 6.99 -20.83 -18.16
CA ARG A 287 6.97 -19.44 -18.61
C ARG A 287 6.98 -18.50 -17.40
N ASP A 288 7.85 -17.51 -17.39
CA ASP A 288 7.93 -16.51 -16.31
C ASP A 288 7.04 -15.28 -16.55
N SER A 289 6.87 -14.90 -17.81
CA SER A 289 6.08 -13.75 -18.25
C SER A 289 5.60 -13.95 -19.68
N LEU A 290 4.53 -13.25 -20.04
CA LEU A 290 4.03 -13.15 -21.41
C LEU A 290 4.20 -11.75 -22.00
N ASP A 291 4.87 -10.81 -21.33
CA ASP A 291 4.86 -9.40 -21.68
C ASP A 291 5.30 -9.11 -23.12
N LYS A 292 6.35 -9.79 -23.59
CA LYS A 292 6.85 -9.63 -24.98
C LYS A 292 5.87 -10.25 -25.99
N SER A 293 5.51 -11.50 -25.78
CA SER A 293 4.60 -12.24 -26.67
C SER A 293 3.21 -11.59 -26.71
N TRP A 294 2.73 -11.05 -25.58
CA TRP A 294 1.49 -10.30 -25.50
C TRP A 294 1.51 -9.02 -26.35
N LYS A 295 2.58 -8.23 -26.25
CA LYS A 295 2.74 -7.02 -27.09
C LYS A 295 2.76 -7.37 -28.57
N THR A 296 3.44 -8.45 -28.95
CA THR A 296 3.47 -8.94 -30.34
C THR A 296 2.09 -9.38 -30.81
N LEU A 297 1.35 -10.10 -29.96
CA LEU A 297 -0.01 -10.56 -30.26
C LEU A 297 -0.98 -9.38 -30.44
N LEU A 298 -0.95 -8.38 -29.56
CA LEU A 298 -1.77 -7.17 -29.68
C LEU A 298 -1.51 -6.43 -30.98
N LYS A 299 -0.22 -6.32 -31.38
CA LYS A 299 0.14 -5.70 -32.65
C LYS A 299 -0.40 -6.48 -33.86
N LYS A 300 -0.32 -7.82 -33.84
CA LYS A 300 -0.89 -8.68 -34.88
C LYS A 300 -2.43 -8.54 -34.97
N ALA A 301 -3.09 -8.51 -33.80
CA ALA A 301 -4.55 -8.39 -33.70
C ALA A 301 -5.06 -6.96 -33.93
N GLN A 302 -4.18 -5.97 -34.09
CA GLN A 302 -4.54 -4.54 -34.20
C GLN A 302 -5.44 -4.08 -33.04
N VAL A 303 -5.04 -4.46 -31.79
CA VAL A 303 -5.74 -4.08 -30.55
C VAL A 303 -4.83 -3.21 -29.72
N GLU A 304 -5.31 -2.05 -29.34
CA GLU A 304 -4.59 -1.10 -28.52
C GLU A 304 -5.12 -1.05 -27.08
N ASP A 305 -4.25 -0.62 -26.16
CA ASP A 305 -4.57 -0.39 -24.75
C ASP A 305 -5.37 -1.53 -24.10
N LEU A 306 -4.99 -2.80 -24.37
CA LEU A 306 -5.53 -3.96 -23.69
C LEU A 306 -4.46 -4.66 -22.87
N GLN A 307 -4.77 -5.00 -21.63
CA GLN A 307 -3.90 -5.73 -20.73
C GLN A 307 -4.47 -7.11 -20.44
N ILE A 308 -3.61 -8.10 -20.22
CA ILE A 308 -4.06 -9.48 -19.89
C ILE A 308 -5.01 -9.49 -18.69
N LYS A 309 -4.78 -8.61 -17.70
CA LYS A 309 -5.66 -8.50 -16.53
C LYS A 309 -7.09 -8.03 -16.87
N ASP A 310 -7.29 -7.36 -18.01
CA ASP A 310 -8.61 -6.84 -18.39
C ASP A 310 -9.56 -7.99 -18.75
N PHE A 311 -9.04 -9.15 -19.17
CA PHE A 311 -9.85 -10.38 -19.33
C PHE A 311 -10.47 -10.87 -18.02
N ARG A 312 -9.82 -10.58 -16.90
CA ARG A 312 -10.40 -10.90 -15.60
C ARG A 312 -11.57 -9.97 -15.24
N ASN A 313 -11.50 -8.69 -15.62
CA ASN A 313 -12.61 -7.75 -15.49
C ASN A 313 -13.77 -8.21 -16.37
N TRP A 314 -13.47 -8.63 -17.61
CA TRP A 314 -14.44 -9.18 -18.54
C TRP A 314 -15.08 -10.48 -18.03
N ALA A 315 -14.27 -11.43 -17.51
CA ALA A 315 -14.80 -12.65 -16.91
C ALA A 315 -15.72 -12.37 -15.71
N ASN A 316 -15.38 -11.40 -14.87
CA ASN A 316 -16.26 -10.96 -13.78
C ASN A 316 -17.57 -10.39 -14.30
N HIS A 317 -17.52 -9.61 -15.38
CA HIS A 317 -18.69 -9.08 -16.03
C HIS A 317 -19.62 -10.22 -16.54
N ILE A 318 -19.07 -11.20 -17.29
CA ILE A 318 -19.80 -12.36 -17.78
C ILE A 318 -20.43 -13.18 -16.65
N LEU A 319 -19.64 -13.52 -15.60
CA LEU A 319 -20.15 -14.27 -14.45
C LEU A 319 -21.37 -13.60 -13.80
N LYS A 320 -21.37 -12.28 -13.69
CA LYS A 320 -22.45 -11.57 -13.01
C LYS A 320 -23.64 -11.24 -13.90
N HIS A 321 -23.41 -10.97 -15.17
CA HIS A 321 -24.47 -10.48 -16.06
C HIS A 321 -25.07 -11.55 -16.97
N GLU A 322 -24.28 -12.54 -17.38
CA GLU A 322 -24.75 -13.63 -18.21
C GLU A 322 -25.01 -14.88 -17.38
N ASN A 323 -24.13 -15.22 -16.42
CA ASN A 323 -24.27 -16.41 -15.59
C ASN A 323 -25.02 -16.15 -14.28
N LEU A 324 -25.47 -14.93 -14.04
CA LEU A 324 -26.27 -14.51 -12.89
C LEU A 324 -25.63 -14.80 -11.52
N PHE A 325 -24.30 -14.83 -11.45
CA PHE A 325 -23.59 -14.99 -10.18
C PHE A 325 -23.78 -13.76 -9.29
N THR A 326 -24.00 -14.00 -8.02
CA THR A 326 -23.91 -12.94 -7.01
C THR A 326 -22.47 -12.41 -6.94
N THR A 327 -22.28 -11.21 -6.41
CA THR A 327 -20.94 -10.63 -6.16
C THR A 327 -20.07 -11.58 -5.32
N LYS A 328 -20.67 -12.28 -4.34
CA LYS A 328 -19.97 -13.23 -3.46
C LYS A 328 -19.50 -14.47 -4.24
N GLU A 329 -20.33 -15.03 -5.09
CA GLU A 329 -19.99 -16.20 -5.93
C GLU A 329 -18.92 -15.88 -6.95
N ALA A 330 -19.07 -14.77 -7.71
CA ALA A 330 -18.07 -14.30 -8.65
C ALA A 330 -16.72 -14.01 -7.96
N SER A 331 -16.77 -13.41 -6.75
CA SER A 331 -15.59 -13.16 -5.95
C SER A 331 -14.90 -14.45 -5.49
N SER A 332 -15.66 -15.44 -5.07
CA SER A 332 -15.16 -16.76 -4.67
C SER A 332 -14.48 -17.47 -5.85
N TYR A 333 -15.13 -17.53 -6.99
CA TYR A 333 -14.61 -18.12 -8.23
C TYR A 333 -13.30 -17.44 -8.65
N LEU A 334 -13.31 -16.12 -8.73
CA LEU A 334 -12.13 -15.36 -9.14
C LEU A 334 -11.05 -15.25 -8.03
N GLY A 335 -11.36 -15.52 -6.77
CA GLY A 335 -10.41 -15.48 -5.63
C GLY A 335 -10.01 -14.06 -5.22
N HIS A 336 -10.99 -13.21 -4.92
CA HIS A 336 -10.84 -11.92 -4.27
C HIS A 336 -12.00 -11.68 -3.29
N SER A 337 -11.95 -10.63 -2.49
CA SER A 337 -13.07 -10.32 -1.59
C SER A 337 -14.22 -9.62 -2.34
N PRO A 338 -15.47 -9.71 -1.88
CA PRO A 338 -16.58 -8.95 -2.43
C PRO A 338 -16.30 -7.45 -2.51
N MET A 339 -15.69 -6.86 -1.49
CA MET A 339 -15.27 -5.45 -1.47
C MET A 339 -14.29 -5.11 -2.63
N VAL A 340 -13.33 -6.01 -2.93
CA VAL A 340 -12.43 -5.85 -4.07
C VAL A 340 -13.18 -5.99 -5.39
N ASN A 341 -14.18 -6.87 -5.45
CA ASN A 341 -15.03 -7.00 -6.63
C ASN A 341 -15.77 -5.68 -6.91
N GLU A 342 -16.48 -5.17 -5.93
CA GLU A 342 -17.24 -3.92 -6.04
C GLU A 342 -16.36 -2.72 -6.38
N SER A 343 -15.20 -2.60 -5.71
CA SER A 343 -14.33 -1.43 -5.88
C SER A 343 -13.47 -1.44 -7.15
N HIS A 344 -13.12 -2.62 -7.68
CA HIS A 344 -12.15 -2.75 -8.78
C HIS A 344 -12.70 -3.36 -10.07
N TYR A 345 -13.80 -4.14 -9.99
CA TYR A 345 -14.34 -4.86 -11.11
C TYR A 345 -15.76 -4.42 -11.51
N GLU A 346 -16.37 -3.58 -10.70
CA GLU A 346 -17.67 -2.98 -10.95
C GLU A 346 -17.67 -1.47 -10.70
N PRO A 347 -16.91 -0.70 -11.47
CA PRO A 347 -17.10 0.75 -11.42
C PRO A 347 -18.53 1.05 -11.85
N ILE A 348 -19.23 1.84 -11.03
CA ILE A 348 -20.57 2.30 -11.34
C ILE A 348 -20.44 3.28 -12.51
N SER A 349 -20.75 2.81 -13.74
CA SER A 349 -20.77 3.70 -14.89
C SER A 349 -22.06 4.53 -14.89
N LYS A 350 -21.97 5.77 -15.36
CA LYS A 350 -23.14 6.65 -15.52
C LYS A 350 -24.16 6.04 -16.47
N GLU A 351 -23.68 5.36 -17.50
CA GLU A 351 -24.49 4.66 -18.51
C GLU A 351 -25.29 3.53 -17.88
N ARG A 352 -24.68 2.77 -16.97
CA ARG A 352 -25.35 1.68 -16.24
C ARG A 352 -26.42 2.20 -15.29
N ILE A 353 -26.16 3.32 -14.60
CA ILE A 353 -27.14 4.01 -13.76
C ILE A 353 -28.30 4.48 -14.65
N TYR A 354 -27.98 5.12 -15.78
CA TYR A 354 -28.97 5.60 -16.74
C TYR A 354 -29.86 4.48 -17.28
N GLN A 355 -29.27 3.34 -17.68
CA GLN A 355 -30.00 2.18 -18.13
C GLN A 355 -30.94 1.61 -17.05
N LYS A 356 -30.47 1.50 -15.80
CA LYS A 356 -31.30 1.01 -14.69
C LYS A 356 -32.44 1.95 -14.32
N ILE A 357 -32.23 3.26 -14.43
CA ILE A 357 -33.28 4.26 -14.17
C ILE A 357 -34.33 4.30 -15.29
N ASN A 358 -33.92 3.96 -16.51
CA ASN A 358 -34.79 3.95 -17.69
C ASN A 358 -35.46 2.58 -17.97
N ILE A 359 -35.47 1.63 -17.04
CA ILE A 359 -36.23 0.38 -17.16
C ILE A 359 -37.74 0.71 -17.22
N GLU A 360 -38.48 -0.04 -18.01
CA GLU A 360 -39.87 0.19 -18.42
C GLU A 360 -40.87 0.61 -17.31
N GLY A 361 -40.62 0.23 -16.05
CA GLY A 361 -41.42 0.69 -14.90
C GLY A 361 -41.38 2.22 -14.66
N TYR A 362 -40.30 2.88 -15.04
CA TYR A 362 -40.16 4.34 -14.92
C TYR A 362 -40.84 5.07 -16.12
N ASN A 363 -41.05 4.40 -17.23
CA ASN A 363 -41.76 4.95 -18.38
C ASN A 363 -43.28 5.00 -18.14
N CYS A 364 -43.83 4.21 -17.22
CA CYS A 364 -45.24 4.29 -16.84
C CYS A 364 -45.58 5.67 -16.23
N TYR A 365 -44.66 6.32 -15.55
CA TYR A 365 -44.84 7.68 -15.04
C TYR A 365 -44.80 8.76 -16.13
N LYS A 366 -44.05 8.55 -17.23
CA LYS A 366 -44.01 9.50 -18.36
C LYS A 366 -45.31 9.47 -19.20
N THR A 367 -45.95 8.32 -19.28
CA THR A 367 -47.28 8.18 -19.96
C THR A 367 -48.39 8.70 -19.04
N ALA A 368 -48.33 8.49 -17.73
CA ALA A 368 -49.30 9.04 -16.78
C ALA A 368 -49.19 10.57 -16.61
N THR A 369 -47.99 11.15 -16.73
CA THR A 369 -47.80 12.62 -16.67
C THR A 369 -48.20 13.36 -17.94
N LYS A 370 -48.32 12.70 -19.09
CA LYS A 370 -48.88 13.34 -20.31
C LYS A 370 -50.39 13.51 -20.26
N SER A 371 -51.12 12.75 -19.42
CA SER A 371 -52.54 12.91 -19.18
C SER A 371 -52.89 13.87 -18.02
N ASN A 372 -51.92 14.24 -17.16
CA ASN A 372 -52.14 15.12 -15.98
C ASN A 372 -51.08 16.20 -15.86
N SER A 373 -50.84 17.01 -16.89
CA SER A 373 -49.84 18.09 -16.89
C SER A 373 -50.25 19.35 -16.08
N GLY A 374 -51.29 19.25 -15.26
CA GLY A 374 -51.75 20.37 -14.41
C GLY A 374 -51.34 20.34 -12.95
N VAL A 375 -51.10 19.15 -12.37
CA VAL A 375 -51.04 19.01 -10.89
C VAL A 375 -49.59 19.03 -10.32
N TYR A 376 -48.57 18.70 -11.09
CA TYR A 376 -47.18 18.56 -10.58
C TYR A 376 -46.32 19.82 -10.69
N ARG A 377 -46.83 20.95 -11.27
CA ARG A 377 -46.08 22.22 -11.23
C ARG A 377 -46.22 22.99 -9.93
N GLU A 378 -47.18 22.66 -9.07
CA GLU A 378 -47.36 23.32 -7.77
C GLU A 378 -46.52 22.73 -6.63
N ILE A 379 -46.06 21.49 -6.71
CA ILE A 379 -45.31 20.81 -5.60
C ILE A 379 -43.81 21.19 -5.60
N LEU A 380 -43.26 21.73 -6.68
CA LEU A 380 -41.87 22.17 -6.75
C LEU A 380 -41.67 23.71 -6.61
N ARG A 381 -42.71 24.44 -6.17
CA ARG A 381 -42.66 25.86 -5.90
C ARG A 381 -42.94 26.26 -4.46
N ASN A 382 -43.08 25.30 -3.55
CA ASN A 382 -43.15 25.58 -2.11
C ASN A 382 -41.95 24.95 -1.38
#